data_c9cd769ad7368fdac75c0967d4a15cd5
#
_entry.id   c9cd769ad7368fdac75c0967d4a15cd5
#
_cell.length_a   1.000
_cell.length_b   1.000
_cell.length_c   1.000
_cell.angle_alpha   90.00
_cell.angle_beta   90.00
_cell.angle_gamma   90.00
#
_symmetry.space_group_name_H-M   'P 1'
#
loop_
_entity.id
_entity.type
_entity.pdbx_description
1 polymer ?
#
loop_
_entity_poly.entity_id
_entity_poly.type
_entity_poly.pdbx_seq_one_letter_code
_entity_poly.pdbx_strand_id
1 'polypeptide(L)'
;MHVAVSTTRPFHSPMLANALVKHGARVRIYSSAPRRYFRRLDESVRLTLVPSLLQAAMHFAHVPVSQKALHADSWLYDHSVAAVVRPGDIFIGWASASLATAHAAKRRGARFVLDRACPHVDFQQQMVEQESAALGIPYQPQPAWFRERQLAEYAEAERILAPSEYTRATFPEAMRGKIIKAPLFGRCAFPATTHPDRHAEFTVGVVGGEPLRKGYLYLLDAWERLALPDARLLIRTDADFTHYPGLRERLLRLSNVDIVRYVPDINDFYQRCDVFVLPSVDDGFGMALFEAMANEVPCIATSHCGSSELLTSGRDGIVIPPRNAELLAEALLSLYRQEDLRRTMASAARATAAALGKDDSSPLYDAAIGTLLDCLASTPVTAAKRPAAMTKY
;
A
#
# COMPACT_ATOMS: atom_id res chain seq x y z
N MET A 1 -12.93 13.42 22.14
CA MET A 1 -13.18 12.13 21.47
C MET A 1 -11.98 11.22 21.66
N HIS A 2 -12.21 9.94 21.98
CA HIS A 2 -11.16 8.93 22.16
C HIS A 2 -11.17 7.96 20.99
N VAL A 3 -10.01 7.76 20.37
CA VAL A 3 -9.85 6.85 19.21
C VAL A 3 -8.82 5.77 19.53
N ALA A 4 -9.23 4.52 19.38
CA ALA A 4 -8.33 3.36 19.43
C ALA A 4 -7.96 2.95 18.01
N VAL A 5 -6.67 2.80 17.69
CA VAL A 5 -6.15 2.34 16.41
C VAL A 5 -5.44 1.01 16.60
N SER A 6 -5.72 0.01 15.77
CA SER A 6 -5.03 -1.29 15.81
C SER A 6 -4.33 -1.59 14.49
N THR A 7 -3.04 -1.91 14.55
CA THR A 7 -2.22 -2.22 13.37
C THR A 7 -1.12 -3.23 13.69
N THR A 8 -0.97 -4.25 12.86
CA THR A 8 0.10 -5.24 13.01
C THR A 8 1.48 -4.68 12.65
N ARG A 9 1.54 -3.70 11.77
CA ARG A 9 2.78 -3.03 11.30
C ARG A 9 2.56 -1.51 11.29
N PRO A 10 3.62 -0.70 11.34
CA PRO A 10 3.46 0.76 11.41
C PRO A 10 2.79 1.34 10.16
N PHE A 11 3.17 0.90 8.97
CA PHE A 11 2.67 1.45 7.69
C PHE A 11 2.39 2.95 7.77
N HIS A 12 1.15 3.38 7.47
CA HIS A 12 0.67 4.75 7.58
C HIS A 12 -0.04 5.07 8.91
N SER A 13 -0.03 4.14 9.88
CA SER A 13 -0.69 4.40 11.18
C SER A 13 -0.14 5.60 11.96
N PRO A 14 1.13 6.00 11.86
CA PRO A 14 1.59 7.27 12.43
C PRO A 14 0.93 8.49 11.78
N MET A 15 0.77 8.49 10.46
CA MET A 15 0.08 9.56 9.71
C MET A 15 -1.39 9.64 10.14
N LEU A 16 -2.06 8.50 10.24
CA LEU A 16 -3.44 8.41 10.74
C LEU A 16 -3.56 8.98 12.17
N ALA A 17 -2.68 8.57 13.08
CA ALA A 17 -2.73 9.02 14.45
C ALA A 17 -2.49 10.53 14.57
N ASN A 18 -1.50 11.06 13.86
CA ASN A 18 -1.19 12.48 13.87
C ASN A 18 -2.34 13.32 13.26
N ALA A 19 -2.97 12.84 12.17
CA ALA A 19 -4.15 13.48 11.59
C ALA A 19 -5.33 13.50 12.57
N LEU A 20 -5.59 12.40 13.28
CA LEU A 20 -6.62 12.34 14.31
C LEU A 20 -6.36 13.32 15.48
N VAL A 21 -5.09 13.46 15.90
CA VAL A 21 -4.70 14.43 16.95
C VAL A 21 -4.93 15.87 16.48
N LYS A 22 -4.59 16.21 15.24
CA LYS A 22 -4.87 17.54 14.64
C LYS A 22 -6.36 17.88 14.69
N HIS A 23 -7.24 16.90 14.57
CA HIS A 23 -8.69 17.04 14.71
C HIS A 23 -9.19 16.92 16.18
N GLY A 24 -8.31 17.03 17.17
CA GLY A 24 -8.65 17.07 18.61
C GLY A 24 -8.97 15.71 19.23
N ALA A 25 -8.63 14.59 18.58
CA ALA A 25 -8.81 13.27 19.14
C ALA A 25 -7.69 12.90 20.12
N ARG A 26 -8.03 12.16 21.17
CA ARG A 26 -7.07 11.45 22.03
C ARG A 26 -6.85 10.06 21.46
N VAL A 27 -5.65 9.76 20.99
CA VAL A 27 -5.37 8.55 20.22
C VAL A 27 -4.57 7.54 21.06
N ARG A 28 -4.95 6.27 20.97
CA ARG A 28 -4.18 5.13 21.45
C ARG A 28 -3.96 4.13 20.32
N ILE A 29 -2.70 3.83 20.02
CA ILE A 29 -2.31 2.81 19.04
C ILE A 29 -2.01 1.50 19.78
N TYR A 30 -2.55 0.40 19.28
CA TYR A 30 -2.17 -0.98 19.59
C TYR A 30 -1.37 -1.52 18.42
N SER A 31 -0.14 -2.00 18.67
CA SER A 31 0.71 -2.51 17.57
C SER A 31 1.65 -3.58 18.07
N SER A 32 1.98 -4.53 17.19
CA SER A 32 3.07 -5.48 17.41
C SER A 32 4.43 -4.96 16.92
N ALA A 33 4.46 -3.85 16.21
CA ALA A 33 5.69 -3.27 15.71
C ALA A 33 6.52 -2.60 16.83
N PRO A 34 7.86 -2.69 16.79
CA PRO A 34 8.75 -2.04 17.75
C PRO A 34 8.57 -0.52 17.83
N ARG A 35 8.77 0.05 19.02
CA ARG A 35 8.63 1.50 19.27
C ARG A 35 9.46 2.38 18.32
N ARG A 36 10.59 1.91 17.84
CA ARG A 36 11.46 2.67 16.92
C ARG A 36 10.76 3.11 15.63
N TYR A 37 9.72 2.42 15.21
CA TYR A 37 8.93 2.76 14.02
C TYR A 37 7.90 3.86 14.26
N PHE A 38 7.71 4.26 15.53
CA PHE A 38 6.73 5.25 15.96
C PHE A 38 7.39 6.53 16.51
N ARG A 39 8.63 6.83 16.13
CA ARG A 39 9.40 7.97 16.67
C ARG A 39 8.82 9.34 16.29
N ARG A 40 7.98 9.42 15.26
CA ARG A 40 7.36 10.66 14.79
C ARG A 40 5.89 10.81 15.20
N LEU A 41 5.44 10.04 16.15
CA LEU A 41 4.11 10.23 16.72
C LEU A 41 4.08 11.52 17.53
N ASP A 42 2.94 12.21 17.48
CA ASP A 42 2.62 13.27 18.41
C ASP A 42 2.74 12.77 19.85
N GLU A 43 3.28 13.58 20.74
CA GLU A 43 3.56 13.21 22.14
C GLU A 43 2.29 12.80 22.92
N SER A 44 1.13 13.28 22.52
CA SER A 44 -0.16 12.94 23.11
C SER A 44 -0.65 11.53 22.75
N VAL A 45 -0.07 10.89 21.70
CA VAL A 45 -0.45 9.55 21.25
C VAL A 45 0.11 8.50 22.20
N ARG A 46 -0.76 7.63 22.71
CA ARG A 46 -0.36 6.50 23.56
C ARG A 46 -0.14 5.25 22.74
N LEU A 47 1.07 4.71 22.77
CA LEU A 47 1.42 3.44 22.12
C LEU A 47 1.37 2.29 23.14
N THR A 48 0.55 1.28 22.84
CA THR A 48 0.47 0.00 23.56
C THR A 48 1.01 -1.10 22.68
N LEU A 49 2.13 -1.72 23.09
CA LEU A 49 2.69 -2.85 22.36
C LEU A 49 1.92 -4.12 22.70
N VAL A 50 1.46 -4.83 21.67
CA VAL A 50 0.84 -6.14 21.76
C VAL A 50 1.76 -7.13 21.06
N PRO A 51 2.53 -7.94 21.81
CA PRO A 51 3.51 -8.84 21.20
C PRO A 51 2.89 -9.81 20.20
N SER A 52 3.56 -9.99 19.06
CA SER A 52 3.35 -11.09 18.14
C SER A 52 4.63 -11.92 18.13
N LEU A 53 4.52 -13.18 18.52
CA LEU A 53 5.65 -14.12 18.54
C LEU A 53 6.21 -14.33 17.14
N LEU A 54 5.34 -14.39 16.13
CA LEU A 54 5.75 -14.60 14.75
C LEU A 54 6.46 -13.39 14.16
N GLN A 55 5.96 -12.18 14.42
CA GLN A 55 6.64 -10.96 13.98
C GLN A 55 8.00 -10.78 14.68
N ALA A 56 8.10 -11.18 15.95
CA ALA A 56 9.38 -11.24 16.64
C ALA A 56 10.34 -12.21 15.95
N ALA A 57 9.89 -13.45 15.63
CA ALA A 57 10.69 -14.44 14.94
C ALA A 57 11.14 -13.97 13.54
N MET A 58 10.23 -13.37 12.76
CA MET A 58 10.57 -12.80 11.45
C MET A 58 11.63 -11.70 11.57
N HIS A 59 11.53 -10.87 12.60
CA HIS A 59 12.39 -9.72 12.77
C HIS A 59 13.79 -10.08 13.28
N PHE A 60 13.89 -11.08 14.18
CA PHE A 60 15.14 -11.46 14.82
C PHE A 60 15.85 -12.63 14.13
N ALA A 61 15.11 -13.55 13.52
CA ALA A 61 15.67 -14.79 12.97
C ALA A 61 15.74 -14.84 11.44
N HIS A 62 15.19 -13.86 10.73
CA HIS A 62 15.11 -13.80 9.26
C HIS A 62 14.54 -15.12 8.64
N VAL A 63 13.67 -15.81 9.38
CA VAL A 63 13.09 -17.07 8.95
C VAL A 63 11.98 -16.81 7.93
N PRO A 64 11.98 -17.49 6.77
CA PRO A 64 10.87 -17.43 5.83
C PRO A 64 9.59 -17.92 6.50
N VAL A 65 8.55 -17.11 6.50
CA VAL A 65 7.27 -17.45 7.13
C VAL A 65 6.24 -17.74 6.06
N SER A 66 5.57 -18.90 6.18
CA SER A 66 4.52 -19.28 5.25
C SER A 66 3.32 -18.32 5.34
N GLN A 67 2.59 -18.15 4.23
CA GLN A 67 1.34 -17.35 4.21
C GLN A 67 0.32 -17.85 5.25
N LYS A 68 0.23 -19.15 5.46
CA LYS A 68 -0.64 -19.76 6.50
C LYS A 68 -0.28 -19.27 7.90
N ALA A 69 1.00 -19.17 8.21
CA ALA A 69 1.47 -18.67 9.49
C ALA A 69 1.20 -17.18 9.66
N LEU A 70 1.31 -16.37 8.59
CA LEU A 70 0.94 -14.95 8.61
C LEU A 70 -0.56 -14.73 8.85
N HIS A 71 -1.43 -15.57 8.27
CA HIS A 71 -2.87 -15.51 8.51
C HIS A 71 -3.21 -15.87 9.96
N ALA A 72 -2.54 -16.91 10.52
CA ALA A 72 -2.72 -17.31 11.92
C ALA A 72 -2.22 -16.22 12.88
N ASP A 73 -1.11 -15.56 12.57
CA ASP A 73 -0.57 -14.44 13.37
C ASP A 73 -1.55 -13.25 13.38
N SER A 74 -2.13 -12.92 12.23
CA SER A 74 -3.15 -11.85 12.15
C SER A 74 -4.37 -12.16 13.00
N TRP A 75 -4.80 -13.43 13.04
CA TRP A 75 -5.89 -13.90 13.88
C TRP A 75 -5.54 -13.79 15.37
N LEU A 76 -4.36 -14.28 15.76
CA LEU A 76 -3.88 -14.28 17.15
C LEU A 76 -3.67 -12.85 17.66
N TYR A 77 -3.09 -11.99 16.84
CA TYR A 77 -2.91 -10.57 17.14
C TYR A 77 -4.24 -9.89 17.42
N ASP A 78 -5.25 -10.06 16.57
CA ASP A 78 -6.55 -9.46 16.75
C ASP A 78 -7.22 -9.89 18.06
N HIS A 79 -7.17 -11.19 18.42
CA HIS A 79 -7.70 -11.68 19.68
C HIS A 79 -6.93 -11.13 20.89
N SER A 80 -5.63 -10.95 20.76
CA SER A 80 -4.79 -10.34 21.79
C SER A 80 -5.16 -8.87 22.02
N VAL A 81 -5.38 -8.11 20.94
CA VAL A 81 -5.85 -6.72 21.06
C VAL A 81 -7.27 -6.67 21.62
N ALA A 82 -8.17 -7.56 21.19
CA ALA A 82 -9.54 -7.63 21.68
C ALA A 82 -9.63 -7.81 23.20
N ALA A 83 -8.67 -8.56 23.78
CA ALA A 83 -8.60 -8.78 25.24
C ALA A 83 -8.16 -7.53 26.03
N VAL A 84 -7.33 -6.66 25.44
CA VAL A 84 -6.71 -5.52 26.15
C VAL A 84 -7.20 -4.15 25.66
N VAL A 85 -7.95 -4.12 24.55
CA VAL A 85 -8.41 -2.86 23.97
C VAL A 85 -9.26 -2.07 24.95
N ARG A 86 -8.91 -0.80 25.12
CA ARG A 86 -9.73 0.20 25.82
C ARG A 86 -10.36 1.06 24.72
N PRO A 87 -11.55 0.71 24.26
CA PRO A 87 -12.21 1.48 23.24
C PRO A 87 -12.60 2.85 23.79
N GLY A 88 -12.58 3.82 22.94
CA GLY A 88 -13.19 5.11 23.16
C GLY A 88 -14.49 5.20 22.35
N ASP A 89 -14.65 6.33 21.69
CA ASP A 89 -15.79 6.58 20.84
C ASP A 89 -15.68 5.87 19.48
N ILE A 90 -14.43 5.67 18.99
CA ILE A 90 -14.11 5.09 17.71
C ILE A 90 -13.00 4.04 17.85
N PHE A 91 -13.16 2.93 17.13
CA PHE A 91 -12.11 1.95 16.91
C PHE A 91 -11.79 1.91 15.40
N ILE A 92 -10.53 2.17 15.03
CA ILE A 92 -10.02 2.06 13.66
C ILE A 92 -9.11 0.84 13.62
N GLY A 93 -9.49 -0.16 12.84
CA GLY A 93 -8.78 -1.43 12.75
C GLY A 93 -8.20 -1.67 11.36
N TRP A 94 -7.00 -2.25 11.31
CA TRP A 94 -6.36 -2.69 10.08
C TRP A 94 -7.07 -3.91 9.50
N ALA A 95 -7.35 -3.89 8.21
CA ALA A 95 -8.00 -5.00 7.52
C ALA A 95 -7.21 -6.32 7.69
N SER A 96 -7.94 -7.41 7.83
CA SER A 96 -7.46 -8.77 8.10
C SER A 96 -7.02 -9.05 9.55
N ALA A 97 -7.07 -8.06 10.45
CA ALA A 97 -6.60 -8.21 11.83
C ALA A 97 -7.45 -7.41 12.85
N SER A 98 -8.77 -7.27 12.61
CA SER A 98 -9.58 -6.35 13.41
C SER A 98 -10.97 -6.86 13.80
N LEU A 99 -11.42 -8.01 13.32
CA LEU A 99 -12.81 -8.47 13.55
C LEU A 99 -13.14 -8.72 15.03
N ALA A 100 -12.28 -9.46 15.73
CA ALA A 100 -12.49 -9.75 17.16
C ALA A 100 -12.42 -8.48 18.01
N THR A 101 -11.46 -7.59 17.69
CA THR A 101 -11.32 -6.30 18.37
C THR A 101 -12.52 -5.39 18.06
N ALA A 102 -13.01 -5.37 16.81
CA ALA A 102 -14.20 -4.61 16.44
C ALA A 102 -15.42 -5.05 17.26
N HIS A 103 -15.65 -6.36 17.38
CA HIS A 103 -16.72 -6.89 18.22
C HIS A 103 -16.53 -6.49 19.69
N ALA A 104 -15.32 -6.56 20.23
CA ALA A 104 -15.05 -6.16 21.60
C ALA A 104 -15.29 -4.66 21.83
N ALA A 105 -14.89 -3.82 20.86
CA ALA A 105 -15.07 -2.38 20.91
C ALA A 105 -16.54 -1.97 20.77
N LYS A 106 -17.26 -2.56 19.81
CA LYS A 106 -18.70 -2.31 19.59
C LYS A 106 -19.55 -2.69 20.79
N ARG A 107 -19.25 -3.80 21.49
CA ARG A 107 -19.94 -4.15 22.74
C ARG A 107 -19.80 -3.11 23.84
N ARG A 108 -18.79 -2.23 23.74
CA ARG A 108 -18.54 -1.14 24.67
C ARG A 108 -18.93 0.23 24.10
N GLY A 109 -19.70 0.25 23.02
CA GLY A 109 -20.28 1.45 22.41
C GLY A 109 -19.40 2.16 21.38
N ALA A 110 -18.22 1.61 21.05
CA ALA A 110 -17.38 2.22 20.02
C ALA A 110 -17.90 1.96 18.61
N ARG A 111 -17.70 2.91 17.70
CA ARG A 111 -17.97 2.80 16.27
C ARG A 111 -16.77 2.17 15.59
N PHE A 112 -16.99 1.26 14.65
CA PHE A 112 -15.90 0.57 13.95
C PHE A 112 -15.67 1.16 12.57
N VAL A 113 -14.41 1.55 12.33
CA VAL A 113 -13.88 1.97 11.03
C VAL A 113 -12.81 0.98 10.60
N LEU A 114 -12.87 0.52 9.38
CA LEU A 114 -11.86 -0.37 8.81
C LEU A 114 -10.88 0.44 7.97
N ASP A 115 -9.60 0.24 8.20
CA ASP A 115 -8.52 0.77 7.36
C ASP A 115 -8.08 -0.30 6.35
N ARG A 116 -8.42 -0.10 5.07
CA ARG A 116 -8.16 -1.03 3.97
C ARG A 116 -7.29 -0.42 2.89
N ALA A 117 -5.99 -0.62 2.98
CA ALA A 117 -5.01 -0.10 2.03
C ALA A 117 -4.92 -0.84 0.69
N CYS A 118 -5.67 -1.94 0.53
CA CYS A 118 -5.66 -2.79 -0.66
C CYS A 118 -7.05 -2.88 -1.28
N PRO A 119 -7.19 -3.28 -2.55
CA PRO A 119 -8.46 -3.59 -3.20
C PRO A 119 -9.32 -4.62 -2.44
N HIS A 120 -10.59 -4.73 -2.82
CA HIS A 120 -11.48 -5.74 -2.25
C HIS A 120 -10.85 -7.15 -2.34
N VAL A 121 -11.03 -7.96 -1.31
CA VAL A 121 -10.34 -9.26 -1.22
C VAL A 121 -10.61 -10.16 -2.43
N ASP A 122 -11.86 -10.21 -2.89
CA ASP A 122 -12.24 -11.06 -4.03
C ASP A 122 -11.67 -10.55 -5.35
N PHE A 123 -11.66 -9.22 -5.55
CA PHE A 123 -11.03 -8.60 -6.70
C PHE A 123 -9.53 -8.92 -6.73
N GLN A 124 -8.86 -8.74 -5.60
CA GLN A 124 -7.43 -9.02 -5.49
C GLN A 124 -7.09 -10.49 -5.77
N GLN A 125 -7.89 -11.43 -5.23
CA GLN A 125 -7.70 -12.86 -5.51
C GLN A 125 -7.90 -13.18 -6.98
N GLN A 126 -8.94 -12.63 -7.63
CA GLN A 126 -9.17 -12.79 -9.06
C GLN A 126 -8.00 -12.27 -9.90
N MET A 127 -7.40 -11.13 -9.54
CA MET A 127 -6.23 -10.61 -10.24
C MET A 127 -5.03 -11.57 -10.11
N VAL A 128 -4.76 -12.06 -8.90
CA VAL A 128 -3.65 -12.99 -8.67
C VAL A 128 -3.86 -14.32 -9.39
N GLU A 129 -5.10 -14.83 -9.44
CA GLU A 129 -5.46 -16.04 -10.17
C GLU A 129 -5.19 -15.88 -11.68
N GLN A 130 -5.64 -14.76 -12.26
CA GLN A 130 -5.42 -14.46 -13.69
C GLN A 130 -3.95 -14.35 -14.03
N GLU A 131 -3.16 -13.67 -13.20
CA GLU A 131 -1.70 -13.54 -13.40
C GLU A 131 -0.98 -14.88 -13.22
N SER A 132 -1.42 -15.71 -12.28
CA SER A 132 -0.88 -17.05 -12.11
C SER A 132 -1.12 -17.90 -13.36
N ALA A 133 -2.32 -17.84 -13.93
CA ALA A 133 -2.66 -18.52 -15.18
C ALA A 133 -1.82 -18.00 -16.35
N ALA A 134 -1.59 -16.69 -16.47
CA ALA A 134 -0.77 -16.10 -17.52
C ALA A 134 0.70 -16.55 -17.46
N LEU A 135 1.21 -16.85 -16.26
CA LEU A 135 2.56 -17.38 -16.04
C LEU A 135 2.62 -18.92 -16.06
N GLY A 136 1.48 -19.61 -16.17
CA GLY A 136 1.42 -21.07 -16.12
C GLY A 136 1.81 -21.64 -14.74
N ILE A 137 1.62 -20.89 -13.66
CA ILE A 137 1.90 -21.33 -12.29
C ILE A 137 0.63 -21.63 -11.52
N PRO A 138 0.67 -22.60 -10.55
CA PRO A 138 -0.50 -22.92 -9.75
C PRO A 138 -0.96 -21.73 -8.91
N TYR A 139 -2.23 -21.37 -9.01
CA TYR A 139 -2.86 -20.40 -8.11
C TYR A 139 -3.07 -21.02 -6.73
N GLN A 140 -2.72 -20.28 -5.69
CA GLN A 140 -2.94 -20.66 -4.30
C GLN A 140 -3.90 -19.65 -3.65
N PRO A 141 -5.18 -20.00 -3.53
CA PRO A 141 -6.17 -19.12 -2.91
C PRO A 141 -5.87 -18.92 -1.41
N GLN A 142 -6.30 -17.82 -0.87
CA GLN A 142 -6.34 -17.64 0.58
C GLN A 142 -7.25 -18.68 1.22
N PRO A 143 -6.99 -19.11 2.47
CA PRO A 143 -7.91 -19.98 3.20
C PRO A 143 -9.30 -19.36 3.30
N ALA A 144 -10.37 -20.16 3.11
CA ALA A 144 -11.73 -19.68 3.12
C ALA A 144 -12.08 -18.89 4.39
N TRP A 145 -11.68 -19.41 5.57
CA TRP A 145 -11.90 -18.73 6.85
C TRP A 145 -11.26 -17.33 6.94
N PHE A 146 -10.12 -17.12 6.26
CA PHE A 146 -9.43 -15.85 6.28
C PHE A 146 -10.10 -14.84 5.33
N ARG A 147 -10.60 -15.31 4.17
CA ARG A 147 -11.42 -14.52 3.27
C ARG A 147 -12.75 -14.12 3.93
N GLU A 148 -13.46 -15.07 4.53
CA GLU A 148 -14.73 -14.83 5.22
C GLU A 148 -14.58 -13.80 6.35
N ARG A 149 -13.49 -13.88 7.09
CA ARG A 149 -13.14 -12.89 8.10
C ARG A 149 -13.01 -11.48 7.52
N GLN A 150 -12.32 -11.29 6.39
CA GLN A 150 -12.19 -10.00 5.74
C GLN A 150 -13.55 -9.47 5.25
N LEU A 151 -14.39 -10.34 4.70
CA LEU A 151 -15.76 -9.98 4.30
C LEU A 151 -16.60 -9.56 5.51
N ALA A 152 -16.44 -10.23 6.65
CA ALA A 152 -17.11 -9.85 7.89
C ALA A 152 -16.62 -8.49 8.41
N GLU A 153 -15.31 -8.19 8.32
CA GLU A 153 -14.76 -6.86 8.65
C GLU A 153 -15.41 -5.76 7.79
N TYR A 154 -15.58 -6.00 6.47
CA TYR A 154 -16.25 -5.03 5.59
C TYR A 154 -17.72 -4.83 5.95
N ALA A 155 -18.43 -5.91 6.30
CA ALA A 155 -19.84 -5.86 6.70
C ALA A 155 -20.02 -5.10 8.01
N GLU A 156 -19.17 -5.40 9.00
CA GLU A 156 -19.22 -4.83 10.35
C GLU A 156 -18.77 -3.37 10.43
N ALA A 157 -17.93 -2.92 9.49
CA ALA A 157 -17.42 -1.55 9.46
C ALA A 157 -18.55 -0.56 9.11
N GLU A 158 -18.63 0.52 9.86
CA GLU A 158 -19.51 1.64 9.57
C GLU A 158 -18.94 2.51 8.44
N ARG A 159 -17.64 2.69 8.43
CA ARG A 159 -16.88 3.34 7.36
C ARG A 159 -15.63 2.53 7.05
N ILE A 160 -15.16 2.65 5.82
CA ILE A 160 -13.92 2.03 5.34
C ILE A 160 -13.03 3.15 4.80
N LEU A 161 -11.82 3.28 5.31
CA LEU A 161 -10.79 4.10 4.71
C LEU A 161 -10.14 3.32 3.58
N ALA A 162 -10.11 3.88 2.38
CA ALA A 162 -9.44 3.30 1.22
C ALA A 162 -8.57 4.36 0.53
N PRO A 163 -7.37 3.98 0.01
CA PRO A 163 -6.38 4.97 -0.40
C PRO A 163 -6.69 5.66 -1.74
N SER A 164 -7.58 5.10 -2.55
CA SER A 164 -7.78 5.57 -3.93
C SER A 164 -9.20 5.30 -4.42
N GLU A 165 -9.58 5.99 -5.47
CA GLU A 165 -10.82 5.72 -6.20
C GLU A 165 -10.75 4.33 -6.88
N TYR A 166 -9.56 3.98 -7.40
CA TYR A 166 -9.33 2.62 -7.90
C TYR A 166 -9.68 1.56 -6.84
N THR A 167 -9.16 1.68 -5.62
CA THR A 167 -9.52 0.76 -4.52
C THR A 167 -11.02 0.78 -4.24
N ARG A 168 -11.65 1.96 -4.17
CA ARG A 168 -13.10 2.09 -3.93
C ARG A 168 -13.92 1.38 -5.02
N ALA A 169 -13.51 1.51 -6.29
CA ALA A 169 -14.20 0.90 -7.42
C ALA A 169 -14.18 -0.64 -7.40
N THR A 170 -13.21 -1.27 -6.73
CA THR A 170 -13.12 -2.73 -6.59
C THR A 170 -14.15 -3.32 -5.63
N PHE A 171 -14.76 -2.49 -4.78
CA PHE A 171 -15.80 -2.93 -3.86
C PHE A 171 -17.16 -3.02 -4.55
N PRO A 172 -18.04 -3.96 -4.09
CA PRO A 172 -19.43 -4.00 -4.53
C PRO A 172 -20.11 -2.64 -4.40
N GLU A 173 -20.93 -2.27 -5.35
CA GLU A 173 -21.60 -0.96 -5.42
C GLU A 173 -22.32 -0.60 -4.11
N ALA A 174 -23.02 -1.55 -3.52
CA ALA A 174 -23.74 -1.37 -2.25
C ALA A 174 -22.82 -0.99 -1.07
N MET A 175 -21.52 -1.25 -1.16
CA MET A 175 -20.54 -0.91 -0.12
C MET A 175 -19.81 0.42 -0.38
N ARG A 176 -19.81 0.92 -1.63
CA ARG A 176 -19.03 2.12 -2.00
C ARG A 176 -19.41 3.36 -1.22
N GLY A 177 -20.67 3.47 -0.77
CA GLY A 177 -21.14 4.55 0.10
C GLY A 177 -20.54 4.57 1.50
N LYS A 178 -19.95 3.46 1.97
CA LYS A 178 -19.21 3.40 3.25
C LYS A 178 -17.77 3.87 3.13
N ILE A 179 -17.23 4.01 1.90
CA ILE A 179 -15.81 4.20 1.66
C ILE A 179 -15.47 5.69 1.62
N ILE A 180 -14.49 6.07 2.42
CA ILE A 180 -13.88 7.40 2.42
C ILE A 180 -12.49 7.26 1.82
N LYS A 181 -12.20 8.04 0.78
CA LYS A 181 -10.89 8.06 0.14
C LYS A 181 -9.90 8.83 1.00
N ALA A 182 -8.86 8.10 1.47
CA ALA A 182 -7.78 8.63 2.29
C ALA A 182 -6.42 8.26 1.64
N PRO A 183 -5.90 9.10 0.72
CA PRO A 183 -4.71 8.79 -0.06
C PRO A 183 -3.48 8.64 0.81
N LEU A 184 -2.70 7.57 0.59
CA LEU A 184 -1.51 7.27 1.35
C LEU A 184 -0.30 7.96 0.72
N PHE A 185 0.33 8.85 1.45
CA PHE A 185 1.58 9.46 1.04
C PHE A 185 2.75 8.79 1.76
N GLY A 186 3.76 8.39 1.00
CA GLY A 186 4.96 7.79 1.57
C GLY A 186 5.71 8.76 2.47
N ARG A 187 6.55 8.21 3.34
CA ARG A 187 7.54 9.00 4.08
C ARG A 187 8.60 9.46 3.10
N CYS A 188 8.35 10.53 2.41
CA CYS A 188 9.29 11.07 1.45
C CYS A 188 9.95 12.31 2.01
N ALA A 189 11.24 12.20 2.31
CA ALA A 189 12.08 13.38 2.39
C ALA A 189 12.31 13.84 0.95
N PHE A 190 11.96 15.08 0.65
CA PHE A 190 12.32 15.68 -0.63
C PHE A 190 13.82 15.97 -0.59
N PRO A 191 14.68 15.27 -1.35
CA PRO A 191 16.10 15.53 -1.32
C PRO A 191 16.39 16.98 -1.78
N ALA A 192 17.36 17.62 -1.14
CA ALA A 192 17.73 19.00 -1.46
C ALA A 192 18.34 19.13 -2.87
N THR A 193 19.04 18.10 -3.29
CA THR A 193 19.63 17.98 -4.64
C THR A 193 19.05 16.73 -5.31
N THR A 194 18.51 16.91 -6.49
CA THR A 194 18.07 15.83 -7.36
C THR A 194 19.09 15.71 -8.48
N HIS A 195 19.46 14.48 -8.76
CA HIS A 195 20.44 14.04 -9.74
C HIS A 195 21.92 14.39 -9.42
N PRO A 196 22.66 13.43 -8.82
CA PRO A 196 24.08 13.37 -9.00
C PRO A 196 24.39 13.18 -10.50
N ASP A 197 25.59 13.55 -10.92
CA ASP A 197 26.04 13.51 -12.31
C ASP A 197 25.47 12.34 -13.10
N ARG A 198 24.94 12.65 -14.30
CA ARG A 198 24.23 11.71 -15.19
C ARG A 198 24.95 10.37 -15.27
N HIS A 199 24.22 9.32 -15.00
CA HIS A 199 24.70 7.96 -15.25
C HIS A 199 24.96 7.79 -16.75
N ALA A 200 26.01 7.02 -17.08
CA ALA A 200 26.34 6.73 -18.48
C ALA A 200 25.24 5.90 -19.19
N GLU A 201 24.37 5.25 -18.40
CA GLU A 201 23.32 4.37 -18.91
C GLU A 201 21.94 4.89 -18.47
N PHE A 202 20.95 4.83 -19.35
CA PHE A 202 19.56 5.15 -19.04
C PHE A 202 18.98 4.11 -18.07
N THR A 203 18.59 4.53 -16.88
CA THR A 203 18.15 3.63 -15.81
C THR A 203 16.65 3.70 -15.58
N VAL A 204 15.97 2.56 -15.72
CA VAL A 204 14.55 2.38 -15.39
C VAL A 204 14.43 1.73 -14.02
N GLY A 205 13.79 2.42 -13.07
CA GLY A 205 13.58 1.92 -11.71
C GLY A 205 12.21 1.28 -11.50
N VAL A 206 12.17 0.20 -10.70
CA VAL A 206 10.95 -0.48 -10.25
C VAL A 206 11.08 -0.88 -8.79
N VAL A 207 10.02 -0.68 -8.00
CA VAL A 207 9.96 -1.09 -6.58
C VAL A 207 8.74 -1.95 -6.33
N GLY A 208 8.92 -3.16 -5.75
CA GLY A 208 7.80 -3.99 -5.32
C GLY A 208 8.16 -5.45 -5.02
N GLY A 209 7.53 -6.03 -3.99
CA GLY A 209 7.82 -7.37 -3.50
C GLY A 209 6.89 -8.49 -4.01
N GLU A 210 5.83 -8.16 -4.74
CA GLU A 210 4.83 -9.13 -5.22
C GLU A 210 4.79 -9.17 -6.76
N PRO A 211 5.57 -10.03 -7.43
CA PRO A 211 5.79 -9.98 -8.88
C PRO A 211 4.50 -10.05 -9.71
N LEU A 212 3.50 -10.85 -9.31
CA LEU A 212 2.24 -10.96 -10.04
C LEU A 212 1.48 -9.61 -10.02
N ARG A 213 1.20 -9.11 -8.82
CA ARG A 213 0.44 -7.87 -8.66
C ARG A 213 1.18 -6.65 -9.18
N LYS A 214 2.53 -6.65 -9.07
CA LYS A 214 3.39 -5.56 -9.56
C LYS A 214 3.67 -5.61 -11.05
N GLY A 215 3.10 -6.59 -11.78
CA GLY A 215 3.12 -6.64 -13.23
C GLY A 215 4.50 -6.91 -13.84
N TYR A 216 5.35 -7.69 -13.15
CA TYR A 216 6.70 -8.02 -13.64
C TYR A 216 6.69 -8.75 -14.99
N LEU A 217 5.63 -9.50 -15.28
CA LEU A 217 5.46 -10.14 -16.59
C LEU A 217 5.49 -9.07 -17.70
N TYR A 218 4.64 -8.07 -17.60
CA TYR A 218 4.48 -7.01 -18.59
C TYR A 218 5.68 -6.08 -18.65
N LEU A 219 6.35 -5.88 -17.51
CA LEU A 219 7.61 -5.15 -17.46
C LEU A 219 8.69 -5.84 -18.28
N LEU A 220 8.88 -7.14 -18.08
CA LEU A 220 9.89 -7.90 -18.79
C LEU A 220 9.54 -8.03 -20.28
N ASP A 221 8.25 -8.20 -20.62
CA ASP A 221 7.81 -8.19 -22.02
C ASP A 221 8.18 -6.88 -22.74
N ALA A 222 7.92 -5.75 -22.07
CA ALA A 222 8.27 -4.44 -22.60
C ALA A 222 9.80 -4.24 -22.69
N TRP A 223 10.53 -4.66 -21.67
CA TRP A 223 11.98 -4.51 -21.59
C TRP A 223 12.71 -5.31 -22.66
N GLU A 224 12.37 -6.58 -22.81
CA GLU A 224 12.95 -7.47 -23.84
C GLU A 224 12.61 -6.99 -25.25
N ARG A 225 11.37 -6.49 -25.48
CA ARG A 225 10.95 -5.93 -26.77
C ARG A 225 11.74 -4.69 -27.17
N LEU A 226 12.07 -3.84 -26.20
CA LEU A 226 12.81 -2.59 -26.46
C LEU A 226 14.28 -2.84 -26.76
N ALA A 227 14.91 -3.82 -26.13
CA ALA A 227 16.31 -4.19 -26.30
C ALA A 227 17.25 -2.97 -26.38
N LEU A 228 17.07 -1.98 -25.49
CA LEU A 228 17.82 -0.72 -25.50
C LEU A 228 19.29 -0.98 -25.17
N PRO A 229 20.26 -0.54 -26.03
CA PRO A 229 21.66 -0.92 -25.89
C PRO A 229 22.33 -0.30 -24.65
N ASP A 230 22.00 0.95 -24.31
CA ASP A 230 22.62 1.71 -23.21
C ASP A 230 21.60 1.98 -22.10
N ALA A 231 20.85 0.92 -21.73
CA ALA A 231 19.82 1.02 -20.71
C ALA A 231 19.91 -0.11 -19.68
N ARG A 232 19.54 0.22 -18.44
CA ARG A 232 19.55 -0.68 -17.30
C ARG A 232 18.19 -0.71 -16.62
N LEU A 233 17.72 -1.88 -16.24
CA LEU A 233 16.55 -2.08 -15.41
C LEU A 233 16.99 -2.34 -13.96
N LEU A 234 16.67 -1.42 -13.07
CA LEU A 234 17.00 -1.50 -11.65
C LEU A 234 15.76 -1.88 -10.84
N ILE A 235 15.76 -3.07 -10.28
CA ILE A 235 14.61 -3.63 -9.55
C ILE A 235 14.92 -3.69 -8.05
N ARG A 236 14.21 -2.91 -7.25
CA ARG A 236 14.27 -3.04 -5.80
C ARG A 236 13.13 -3.95 -5.33
N THR A 237 13.48 -5.15 -4.87
CA THR A 237 12.51 -6.16 -4.45
C THR A 237 13.09 -7.12 -3.42
N ASP A 238 12.22 -7.60 -2.52
CA ASP A 238 12.49 -8.72 -1.62
C ASP A 238 11.81 -10.03 -2.09
N ALA A 239 11.22 -10.03 -3.28
CA ALA A 239 10.55 -11.18 -3.86
C ALA A 239 11.49 -12.39 -4.00
N ASP A 240 10.95 -13.55 -3.68
CA ASP A 240 11.59 -14.82 -3.99
C ASP A 240 11.10 -15.34 -5.35
N PHE A 241 11.91 -15.13 -6.38
CA PHE A 241 11.60 -15.57 -7.73
C PHE A 241 11.64 -17.09 -7.94
N THR A 242 12.04 -17.89 -6.95
CA THR A 242 11.96 -19.35 -7.05
C THR A 242 10.53 -19.86 -7.21
N HIS A 243 9.55 -19.08 -6.73
CA HIS A 243 8.12 -19.35 -6.92
C HIS A 243 7.59 -18.94 -8.30
N TYR A 244 8.40 -18.25 -9.12
CA TYR A 244 8.05 -17.71 -10.44
C TYR A 244 9.10 -18.13 -11.48
N PRO A 245 9.24 -19.44 -11.80
CA PRO A 245 10.37 -19.94 -12.58
C PRO A 245 10.53 -19.26 -13.96
N GLY A 246 9.43 -18.97 -14.64
CA GLY A 246 9.48 -18.26 -15.93
C GLY A 246 10.03 -16.83 -15.82
N LEU A 247 9.63 -16.07 -14.78
CA LEU A 247 10.19 -14.73 -14.53
C LEU A 247 11.64 -14.82 -14.10
N ARG A 248 11.98 -15.79 -13.23
CA ARG A 248 13.34 -15.99 -12.77
C ARG A 248 14.30 -16.28 -13.93
N GLU A 249 13.92 -17.17 -14.83
CA GLU A 249 14.74 -17.52 -16.00
C GLU A 249 14.98 -16.31 -16.90
N ARG A 250 13.96 -15.50 -17.15
CA ARG A 250 14.07 -14.27 -17.94
C ARG A 250 15.01 -13.27 -17.28
N LEU A 251 14.86 -13.02 -15.97
CA LEU A 251 15.74 -12.11 -15.23
C LEU A 251 17.21 -12.56 -15.26
N LEU A 252 17.48 -13.87 -15.22
CA LEU A 252 18.85 -14.40 -15.28
C LEU A 252 19.49 -14.30 -16.68
N ARG A 253 18.68 -14.25 -17.74
CA ARG A 253 19.19 -14.10 -19.12
C ARG A 253 19.54 -12.66 -19.49
N LEU A 254 18.96 -11.68 -18.80
CA LEU A 254 19.13 -10.27 -19.08
C LEU A 254 20.37 -9.73 -18.36
N SER A 255 21.42 -9.35 -19.10
CA SER A 255 22.67 -8.81 -18.56
C SER A 255 22.54 -7.38 -18.05
N ASN A 256 21.49 -6.67 -18.46
CA ASN A 256 21.23 -5.28 -18.09
C ASN A 256 20.10 -5.11 -17.06
N VAL A 257 19.92 -6.11 -16.18
CA VAL A 257 18.97 -6.08 -15.06
C VAL A 257 19.70 -6.25 -13.75
N ASP A 258 19.54 -5.30 -12.84
CA ASP A 258 20.06 -5.35 -11.49
C ASP A 258 18.91 -5.53 -10.48
N ILE A 259 19.08 -6.50 -9.58
CA ILE A 259 18.14 -6.72 -8.48
C ILE A 259 18.79 -6.32 -7.16
N VAL A 260 18.17 -5.33 -6.49
CA VAL A 260 18.61 -4.82 -5.19
C VAL A 260 17.58 -5.20 -4.13
N ARG A 261 17.99 -5.95 -3.10
CA ARG A 261 17.07 -6.39 -2.03
C ARG A 261 16.82 -5.32 -0.97
N TYR A 262 17.84 -4.56 -0.64
CA TYR A 262 17.80 -3.56 0.42
C TYR A 262 18.61 -2.31 0.06
N VAL A 263 18.08 -1.15 0.37
CA VAL A 263 18.75 0.15 0.27
C VAL A 263 18.56 0.85 1.61
N PRO A 264 19.63 1.35 2.26
CA PRO A 264 19.52 2.05 3.54
C PRO A 264 18.63 3.29 3.47
N ASP A 265 18.78 4.10 2.42
CA ASP A 265 17.90 5.20 2.08
C ASP A 265 17.26 4.95 0.71
N ILE A 266 15.95 4.92 0.67
CA ILE A 266 15.21 4.68 -0.59
C ILE A 266 15.41 5.83 -1.60
N ASN A 267 15.76 7.02 -1.15
CA ASN A 267 16.07 8.13 -2.04
C ASN A 267 17.29 7.82 -2.92
N ASP A 268 18.30 7.12 -2.40
CA ASP A 268 19.49 6.70 -3.18
C ASP A 268 19.11 5.79 -4.34
N PHE A 269 18.04 5.00 -4.19
CA PHE A 269 17.50 4.20 -5.29
C PHE A 269 16.88 5.08 -6.37
N TYR A 270 15.97 6.00 -5.97
CA TYR A 270 15.27 6.86 -6.93
C TYR A 270 16.21 7.80 -7.66
N GLN A 271 17.24 8.32 -6.99
CA GLN A 271 18.25 9.20 -7.61
C GLN A 271 19.09 8.52 -8.69
N ARG A 272 19.12 7.18 -8.72
CA ARG A 272 19.76 6.39 -9.80
C ARG A 272 18.85 6.16 -11.00
N CYS A 273 17.59 6.59 -10.96
CA CYS A 273 16.60 6.30 -11.98
C CYS A 273 16.38 7.52 -12.88
N ASP A 274 16.41 7.32 -14.20
CA ASP A 274 15.95 8.30 -15.19
C ASP A 274 14.44 8.26 -15.37
N VAL A 275 13.84 7.09 -15.16
CA VAL A 275 12.39 6.85 -15.22
C VAL A 275 12.02 5.84 -14.14
N PHE A 276 10.91 6.06 -13.46
CA PHE A 276 10.32 5.09 -12.55
C PHE A 276 9.07 4.46 -13.17
N VAL A 277 8.95 3.14 -13.07
CA VAL A 277 7.81 2.40 -13.61
C VAL A 277 7.08 1.65 -12.51
N LEU A 278 5.76 1.79 -12.46
CA LEU A 278 4.89 0.99 -11.61
C LEU A 278 3.82 0.29 -12.47
N PRO A 279 4.18 -0.83 -13.14
CA PRO A 279 3.32 -1.50 -14.13
C PRO A 279 2.30 -2.42 -13.46
N SER A 280 1.82 -2.04 -12.29
CA SER A 280 0.99 -2.87 -11.41
C SER A 280 -0.30 -3.31 -12.12
N VAL A 281 -0.62 -4.59 -11.96
CA VAL A 281 -1.93 -5.16 -12.35
C VAL A 281 -2.96 -4.86 -11.28
N ASP A 282 -2.50 -4.76 -10.03
CA ASP A 282 -3.32 -4.47 -8.86
C ASP A 282 -2.47 -3.85 -7.74
N ASP A 283 -2.70 -2.57 -7.46
CA ASP A 283 -2.07 -1.88 -6.34
C ASP A 283 -3.01 -0.85 -5.71
N GLY A 284 -3.40 -1.06 -4.46
CA GLY A 284 -4.35 -0.18 -3.78
C GLY A 284 -3.95 1.30 -3.78
N PHE A 285 -2.64 1.58 -3.64
CA PHE A 285 -2.12 2.93 -3.80
C PHE A 285 -0.81 2.97 -4.57
N GLY A 286 0.22 2.20 -4.14
CA GLY A 286 1.54 2.26 -4.77
C GLY A 286 2.34 3.48 -4.30
N MET A 287 2.66 3.55 -3.02
CA MET A 287 3.41 4.68 -2.41
C MET A 287 4.73 4.98 -3.13
N ALA A 288 5.36 3.97 -3.74
CA ALA A 288 6.59 4.11 -4.51
C ALA A 288 6.49 5.12 -5.67
N LEU A 289 5.30 5.32 -6.24
CA LEU A 289 5.07 6.34 -7.26
C LEU A 289 5.26 7.75 -6.69
N PHE A 290 4.64 8.03 -5.54
CA PHE A 290 4.79 9.32 -4.86
C PHE A 290 6.24 9.58 -4.43
N GLU A 291 6.92 8.54 -3.94
CA GLU A 291 8.34 8.61 -3.57
C GLU A 291 9.22 8.95 -4.79
N ALA A 292 8.98 8.33 -5.94
CA ALA A 292 9.69 8.64 -7.19
C ALA A 292 9.43 10.10 -7.64
N MET A 293 8.17 10.55 -7.62
CA MET A 293 7.81 11.93 -7.95
C MET A 293 8.52 12.93 -7.05
N ALA A 294 8.59 12.69 -5.74
CA ALA A 294 9.28 13.55 -4.79
C ALA A 294 10.79 13.61 -5.00
N ASN A 295 11.37 12.55 -5.58
CA ASN A 295 12.77 12.49 -6.01
C ASN A 295 13.00 13.05 -7.40
N GLU A 296 12.01 13.75 -8.02
CA GLU A 296 12.13 14.34 -9.36
C GLU A 296 12.41 13.27 -10.44
N VAL A 297 11.75 12.11 -10.33
CA VAL A 297 11.82 11.05 -11.33
C VAL A 297 10.51 10.99 -12.08
N PRO A 298 10.52 11.08 -13.44
CA PRO A 298 9.29 10.97 -14.22
C PRO A 298 8.76 9.54 -14.12
N CYS A 299 7.44 9.41 -14.02
CA CYS A 299 6.81 8.15 -13.67
C CYS A 299 5.92 7.61 -14.80
N ILE A 300 5.97 6.30 -15.02
CA ILE A 300 4.98 5.56 -15.81
C ILE A 300 4.23 4.65 -14.85
N ALA A 301 2.91 4.75 -14.79
CA ALA A 301 2.08 3.90 -13.95
C ALA A 301 0.87 3.37 -14.70
N THR A 302 0.31 2.26 -14.22
CA THR A 302 -0.97 1.78 -14.75
C THR A 302 -2.15 2.44 -14.03
N SER A 303 -3.31 2.48 -14.68
CA SER A 303 -4.57 2.92 -14.07
C SER A 303 -5.07 1.98 -12.94
N HIS A 304 -4.46 0.80 -12.76
CA HIS A 304 -4.69 -0.11 -11.64
C HIS A 304 -3.71 0.09 -10.46
N CYS A 305 -2.98 1.19 -10.49
CA CYS A 305 -2.23 1.71 -9.36
C CYS A 305 -2.96 2.92 -8.79
N GLY A 306 -3.42 2.88 -7.53
CA GLY A 306 -4.22 3.95 -6.95
C GLY A 306 -3.52 5.31 -6.95
N SER A 307 -2.20 5.36 -6.83
CA SER A 307 -1.45 6.61 -6.89
C SER A 307 -1.35 7.20 -8.31
N SER A 308 -1.70 6.45 -9.36
CA SER A 308 -1.80 7.02 -10.70
C SER A 308 -2.83 8.16 -10.79
N GLU A 309 -3.79 8.20 -9.85
CA GLU A 309 -4.75 9.30 -9.70
C GLU A 309 -4.08 10.65 -9.35
N LEU A 310 -2.83 10.62 -8.86
CA LEU A 310 -2.04 11.82 -8.57
C LEU A 310 -1.44 12.44 -9.82
N LEU A 311 -1.34 11.67 -10.91
CA LEU A 311 -0.73 12.10 -12.15
C LEU A 311 -1.74 12.75 -13.10
N THR A 312 -1.27 13.78 -13.78
CA THR A 312 -1.88 14.27 -15.00
C THR A 312 -1.08 13.72 -16.18
N SER A 313 -1.61 12.69 -16.84
CA SER A 313 -0.91 11.98 -17.91
C SER A 313 -0.42 12.93 -19.00
N GLY A 314 0.85 12.78 -19.39
CA GLY A 314 1.52 13.66 -20.35
C GLY A 314 2.16 14.93 -19.75
N ARG A 315 1.86 15.29 -18.49
CA ARG A 315 2.45 16.44 -17.80
C ARG A 315 3.47 16.06 -16.74
N ASP A 316 3.05 15.29 -15.74
CA ASP A 316 3.86 14.91 -14.58
C ASP A 316 4.04 13.39 -14.43
N GLY A 317 3.64 12.65 -15.46
CA GLY A 317 3.80 11.22 -15.60
C GLY A 317 3.03 10.69 -16.79
N ILE A 318 3.11 9.39 -17.02
CA ILE A 318 2.34 8.69 -18.08
C ILE A 318 1.49 7.62 -17.42
N VAL A 319 0.18 7.65 -17.67
CA VAL A 319 -0.75 6.64 -17.17
C VAL A 319 -1.19 5.76 -18.33
N ILE A 320 -0.99 4.43 -18.19
CA ILE A 320 -1.34 3.42 -19.19
C ILE A 320 -2.36 2.42 -18.64
N PRO A 321 -3.09 1.68 -19.48
CA PRO A 321 -3.87 0.53 -19.05
C PRO A 321 -2.97 -0.56 -18.44
N PRO A 322 -3.46 -1.34 -17.44
CA PRO A 322 -2.72 -2.49 -16.93
C PRO A 322 -2.60 -3.60 -17.99
N ARG A 323 -1.64 -4.51 -17.81
CA ARG A 323 -1.44 -5.66 -18.70
C ARG A 323 -1.11 -5.29 -20.15
N ASN A 324 -0.53 -4.14 -20.38
CA ASN A 324 -0.20 -3.67 -21.72
C ASN A 324 1.31 -3.39 -21.84
N ALA A 325 2.06 -4.42 -22.19
CA ALA A 325 3.51 -4.34 -22.40
C ALA A 325 3.88 -3.46 -23.61
N GLU A 326 3.00 -3.36 -24.60
CA GLU A 326 3.23 -2.55 -25.81
C GLU A 326 3.21 -1.06 -25.46
N LEU A 327 2.14 -0.58 -24.82
CA LEU A 327 2.06 0.82 -24.38
C LEU A 327 3.13 1.16 -23.33
N LEU A 328 3.51 0.18 -22.49
CA LEU A 328 4.63 0.38 -21.56
C LEU A 328 5.94 0.58 -22.32
N ALA A 329 6.20 -0.23 -23.35
CA ALA A 329 7.39 -0.09 -24.19
C ALA A 329 7.39 1.25 -24.96
N GLU A 330 6.26 1.67 -25.53
CA GLU A 330 6.12 2.96 -26.20
C GLU A 330 6.40 4.14 -25.25
N ALA A 331 5.84 4.12 -24.04
CA ALA A 331 6.06 5.15 -23.04
C ALA A 331 7.54 5.21 -22.61
N LEU A 332 8.16 4.06 -22.37
CA LEU A 332 9.59 3.96 -22.04
C LEU A 332 10.46 4.50 -23.19
N LEU A 333 10.17 4.10 -24.43
CA LEU A 333 10.92 4.54 -25.60
C LEU A 333 10.81 6.05 -25.82
N SER A 334 9.63 6.63 -25.59
CA SER A 334 9.42 8.07 -25.66
C SER A 334 10.32 8.81 -24.65
N LEU A 335 10.34 8.37 -23.41
CA LEU A 335 11.18 8.98 -22.37
C LEU A 335 12.68 8.68 -22.56
N TYR A 336 13.04 7.54 -23.14
CA TYR A 336 14.43 7.24 -23.50
C TYR A 336 14.97 8.21 -24.56
N ARG A 337 14.19 8.45 -25.63
CA ARG A 337 14.59 9.27 -26.77
C ARG A 337 14.53 10.78 -26.52
N GLN A 338 13.63 11.23 -25.65
CA GLN A 338 13.31 12.65 -25.47
C GLN A 338 13.73 13.14 -24.09
N GLU A 339 15.00 13.57 -23.97
CA GLU A 339 15.54 14.04 -22.69
C GLU A 339 14.81 15.26 -22.15
N ASP A 340 14.47 16.24 -23.00
CA ASP A 340 13.77 17.47 -22.58
C ASP A 340 12.38 17.16 -22.05
N LEU A 341 11.65 16.22 -22.68
CA LEU A 341 10.38 15.72 -22.16
C LEU A 341 10.55 15.09 -20.79
N ARG A 342 11.56 14.22 -20.65
CA ARG A 342 11.88 13.53 -19.40
C ARG A 342 12.17 14.52 -18.28
N ARG A 343 12.98 15.55 -18.52
CA ARG A 343 13.30 16.60 -17.54
C ARG A 343 12.09 17.43 -17.17
N THR A 344 11.31 17.89 -18.17
CA THR A 344 10.11 18.67 -17.92
C THR A 344 9.10 17.90 -17.08
N MET A 345 8.88 16.62 -17.42
CA MET A 345 7.98 15.73 -16.66
C MET A 345 8.48 15.48 -15.24
N ALA A 346 9.79 15.30 -15.05
CA ALA A 346 10.43 15.12 -13.74
C ALA A 346 10.16 16.32 -12.82
N SER A 347 10.42 17.53 -13.31
CA SER A 347 10.19 18.76 -12.56
C SER A 347 8.69 18.95 -12.22
N ALA A 348 7.80 18.65 -13.17
CA ALA A 348 6.36 18.70 -12.93
C ALA A 348 5.92 17.65 -11.88
N ALA A 349 6.46 16.42 -11.93
CA ALA A 349 6.19 15.38 -10.95
C ALA A 349 6.57 15.81 -9.53
N ARG A 350 7.77 16.39 -9.36
CA ARG A 350 8.23 16.92 -8.07
C ARG A 350 7.34 18.05 -7.56
N ALA A 351 6.95 18.98 -8.43
CA ALA A 351 6.05 20.07 -8.06
C ALA A 351 4.68 19.55 -7.60
N THR A 352 4.13 18.57 -8.31
CA THR A 352 2.89 17.89 -7.92
C THR A 352 3.04 17.19 -6.57
N ALA A 353 4.11 16.44 -6.35
CA ALA A 353 4.36 15.76 -5.08
C ALA A 353 4.49 16.76 -3.91
N ALA A 354 5.21 17.86 -4.11
CA ALA A 354 5.38 18.91 -3.09
C ALA A 354 4.06 19.58 -2.69
N ALA A 355 3.13 19.73 -3.63
CA ALA A 355 1.80 20.29 -3.37
C ALA A 355 0.88 19.30 -2.61
N LEU A 356 1.10 17.99 -2.75
CA LEU A 356 0.27 16.93 -2.16
C LEU A 356 0.61 16.61 -0.71
N GLY A 357 1.87 16.79 -0.31
CA GLY A 357 2.28 16.54 1.08
C GLY A 357 3.77 16.39 1.26
N LYS A 358 4.20 16.50 2.52
CA LYS A 358 5.60 16.40 2.94
C LYS A 358 5.67 15.84 4.37
N ASP A 359 6.69 15.03 4.65
CA ASP A 359 7.05 14.61 6.02
C ASP A 359 5.91 13.99 6.86
N ASP A 360 5.25 12.95 6.36
CA ASP A 360 4.10 12.30 7.01
C ASP A 360 2.85 13.22 7.16
N SER A 361 2.77 14.33 6.40
CA SER A 361 1.65 15.27 6.41
C SER A 361 1.10 15.46 5.00
N SER A 362 -0.20 15.33 4.85
CA SER A 362 -0.90 15.59 3.59
C SER A 362 -2.22 16.28 3.85
N PRO A 363 -2.47 17.44 3.24
CA PRO A 363 -3.76 18.13 3.33
C PRO A 363 -4.93 17.25 2.90
N LEU A 364 -4.72 16.40 1.87
CA LEU A 364 -5.75 15.48 1.38
C LEU A 364 -6.08 14.39 2.40
N TYR A 365 -5.06 13.86 3.08
CA TYR A 365 -5.29 12.86 4.12
C TYR A 365 -5.95 13.47 5.35
N ASP A 366 -5.48 14.65 5.79
CA ASP A 366 -6.08 15.37 6.92
C ASP A 366 -7.56 15.70 6.63
N ALA A 367 -7.89 16.16 5.41
CA ALA A 367 -9.28 16.41 5.00
C ALA A 367 -10.13 15.13 4.98
N ALA A 368 -9.56 14.00 4.57
CA ALA A 368 -10.26 12.71 4.60
C ALA A 368 -10.59 12.27 6.04
N ILE A 369 -9.65 12.48 6.98
CA ILE A 369 -9.89 12.18 8.40
C ILE A 369 -10.94 13.14 8.98
N GLY A 370 -10.92 14.43 8.64
CA GLY A 370 -11.99 15.38 8.99
C GLY A 370 -13.36 14.87 8.50
N THR A 371 -13.45 14.52 7.21
CA THR A 371 -14.67 13.94 6.62
C THR A 371 -15.13 12.68 7.36
N LEU A 372 -14.20 11.78 7.72
CA LEU A 372 -14.54 10.60 8.52
C LEU A 372 -15.21 10.98 9.84
N LEU A 373 -14.60 11.90 10.57
CA LEU A 373 -15.07 12.32 11.89
C LEU A 373 -16.45 13.00 11.81
N ASP A 374 -16.67 13.86 10.81
CA ASP A 374 -17.96 14.51 10.56
C ASP A 374 -19.06 13.50 10.19
N CYS A 375 -18.74 12.54 9.32
CA CYS A 375 -19.66 11.44 8.98
C CYS A 375 -20.04 10.62 10.21
N LEU A 376 -19.08 10.36 11.08
CA LEU A 376 -19.35 9.65 12.32
C LEU A 376 -20.15 10.50 13.32
N ALA A 377 -19.92 11.80 13.42
CA ALA A 377 -20.68 12.69 14.33
C ALA A 377 -22.15 12.86 13.90
N SER A 378 -22.41 12.93 12.59
CA SER A 378 -23.75 13.14 12.03
C SER A 378 -24.66 11.89 12.03
N THR A 379 -24.11 10.71 12.22
CA THR A 379 -24.88 9.45 12.23
C THR A 379 -25.16 9.04 13.67
N PRO A 380 -26.41 8.93 14.12
CA PRO A 380 -26.72 8.50 15.49
C PRO A 380 -26.21 7.07 15.72
N VAL A 381 -25.67 6.81 16.92
CA VAL A 381 -25.25 5.46 17.33
C VAL A 381 -26.52 4.60 17.38
N THR A 382 -26.74 3.78 16.36
CA THR A 382 -27.81 2.77 16.43
C THR A 382 -27.46 1.78 17.53
N ALA A 383 -28.30 1.72 18.58
CA ALA A 383 -28.14 0.76 19.65
C ALA A 383 -27.96 -0.65 19.04
N ALA A 384 -26.84 -1.29 19.35
CA ALA A 384 -26.51 -2.60 18.81
C ALA A 384 -27.68 -3.56 19.08
N LYS A 385 -28.35 -4.05 18.05
CA LYS A 385 -29.23 -5.21 18.16
C LYS A 385 -28.39 -6.34 18.75
N ARG A 386 -28.80 -6.84 19.93
CA ARG A 386 -28.17 -8.03 20.53
C ARG A 386 -28.10 -9.12 19.46
N PRO A 387 -26.91 -9.67 19.18
CA PRO A 387 -26.84 -10.79 18.26
C PRO A 387 -27.71 -11.91 18.80
N ALA A 388 -28.57 -12.47 17.94
CA ALA A 388 -29.30 -13.68 18.25
C ALA A 388 -28.28 -14.74 18.68
N ALA A 389 -28.59 -15.44 19.76
CA ALA A 389 -27.73 -16.47 20.32
C ALA A 389 -27.34 -17.45 19.22
N MET A 390 -26.06 -17.54 18.89
CA MET A 390 -25.53 -18.60 18.03
C MET A 390 -25.81 -19.93 18.72
N THR A 391 -26.74 -20.68 18.15
CA THR A 391 -26.95 -22.09 18.50
C THR A 391 -25.64 -22.82 18.24
N LYS A 392 -25.15 -23.49 19.26
CA LYS A 392 -23.97 -24.35 19.22
C LYS A 392 -24.16 -25.43 18.15
N TYR A 393 -23.23 -25.53 17.21
CA TYR A 393 -22.89 -26.79 16.56
C TYR A 393 -21.39 -27.06 16.74
#